data_be4fda3b4487143d99d7e80aef16e116
#
_entry.id   be4fda3b4487143d99d7e80aef16e116
#
_cell.length_a   1.000
_cell.length_b   1.000
_cell.length_c   1.000
_cell.angle_alpha   90.00
_cell.angle_beta   90.00
_cell.angle_gamma   90.00
#
_symmetry.space_group_name_H-M   'P 1'
#
loop_
_entity.id
_entity.type
_entity.pdbx_description
1 polymer ?
#
loop_
_entity_poly.entity_id
_entity_poly.type
_entity_poly.pdbx_seq_one_letter_code
_entity_poly.pdbx_strand_id
1 'polypeptide(L)'
;MKFAIKHEIKGRMRIHVAQYRMSCAQADTLLYFLQNDIQVSSAKVYERTGDAVICYDGSRAELIDKLRHFHYEDVEVPNGLIENSGRELNASYQEKLIGRVVRRYASKIFLPYPIRACWTTVKSFRYIWKGIKTLAARKIEVPVLDATAIGVSILRGDTETAGSIMFLLGIGELLEEWTHKKSVDDLARTMSLNVDKVWIKEASGQEVLVSASRIRENDQIVV
;
A
#
# COMPACT_ATOMS: atom_id res chain seq x y z
N MET A 1 17.41 -16.76 11.36
CA MET A 1 17.34 -15.28 11.47
C MET A 1 17.78 -14.79 12.84
N LYS A 2 18.48 -13.62 12.95
CA LYS A 2 18.81 -12.98 14.22
C LYS A 2 17.74 -11.96 14.62
N PHE A 3 17.22 -12.01 15.82
CA PHE A 3 16.20 -11.09 16.30
C PHE A 3 16.27 -10.89 17.82
N ALA A 4 15.66 -9.81 18.32
CA ALA A 4 15.49 -9.52 19.74
C ALA A 4 13.98 -9.41 20.06
N ILE A 5 13.58 -9.93 21.21
CA ILE A 5 12.19 -9.79 21.70
C ILE A 5 12.11 -8.42 22.39
N LYS A 6 11.30 -7.51 21.83
CA LYS A 6 11.06 -6.17 22.39
C LYS A 6 9.97 -6.16 23.46
N HIS A 7 8.93 -6.93 23.24
CA HIS A 7 7.80 -7.01 24.15
C HIS A 7 7.09 -8.35 23.98
N GLU A 8 6.63 -8.91 25.07
CA GLU A 8 5.94 -10.19 25.09
C GLU A 8 4.84 -10.19 26.15
N ILE A 9 3.68 -10.72 25.80
CA ILE A 9 2.58 -11.08 26.69
C ILE A 9 2.08 -12.46 26.29
N LYS A 10 1.26 -13.10 27.11
CA LYS A 10 0.72 -14.43 26.80
C LYS A 10 -0.01 -14.42 25.45
N GLY A 11 0.43 -15.25 24.51
CA GLY A 11 -0.15 -15.37 23.16
C GLY A 11 0.23 -14.26 22.19
N ARG A 12 1.10 -13.29 22.57
CA ARG A 12 1.53 -12.23 21.64
C ARG A 12 2.98 -11.82 21.90
N MET A 13 3.78 -11.81 20.86
CA MET A 13 5.18 -11.44 20.88
C MET A 13 5.47 -10.33 19.86
N ARG A 14 6.28 -9.35 20.26
CA ARG A 14 6.88 -8.37 19.33
C ARG A 14 8.38 -8.61 19.29
N ILE A 15 8.88 -8.93 18.11
CA ILE A 15 10.29 -9.12 17.83
C ILE A 15 10.84 -7.98 16.98
N HIS A 16 12.12 -7.72 17.11
CA HIS A 16 12.89 -6.84 16.24
C HIS A 16 13.95 -7.66 15.50
N VAL A 17 13.89 -7.66 14.19
CA VAL A 17 14.86 -8.36 13.35
C VAL A 17 16.15 -7.57 13.31
N ALA A 18 17.27 -8.21 13.67
CA ALA A 18 18.58 -7.57 13.77
C ALA A 18 19.21 -7.38 12.38
N GLN A 19 18.66 -6.48 11.59
CA GLN A 19 19.19 -6.07 10.28
C GLN A 19 19.06 -4.57 10.10
N TYR A 20 19.98 -3.97 9.34
CA TYR A 20 20.05 -2.52 9.18
C TYR A 20 18.79 -1.94 8.50
N ARG A 21 18.25 -2.65 7.51
CA ARG A 21 17.04 -2.26 6.78
C ARG A 21 16.34 -3.50 6.24
N MET A 22 15.04 -3.58 6.45
CA MET A 22 14.21 -4.64 5.88
C MET A 22 13.62 -4.15 4.55
N SER A 23 13.77 -4.92 3.47
CA SER A 23 13.10 -4.64 2.21
C SER A 23 11.62 -5.02 2.28
N CYS A 24 10.79 -4.46 1.39
CA CYS A 24 9.37 -4.84 1.29
C CYS A 24 9.23 -6.35 1.00
N ALA A 25 10.02 -6.88 0.07
CA ALA A 25 10.03 -8.31 -0.25
C ALA A 25 10.39 -9.18 0.97
N GLN A 26 11.43 -8.82 1.73
CA GLN A 26 11.79 -9.52 2.97
C GLN A 26 10.67 -9.49 4.01
N ALA A 27 9.99 -8.34 4.15
CA ALA A 27 8.85 -8.20 5.06
C ALA A 27 7.68 -9.09 4.64
N ASP A 28 7.43 -9.22 3.34
CA ASP A 28 6.38 -10.08 2.80
C ASP A 28 6.73 -11.56 2.91
N THR A 29 7.98 -11.95 2.66
CA THR A 29 8.46 -13.31 2.88
C THR A 29 8.33 -13.73 4.35
N LEU A 30 8.75 -12.85 5.27
CA LEU A 30 8.60 -13.13 6.71
C LEU A 30 7.12 -13.20 7.11
N LEU A 31 6.28 -12.31 6.58
CA LEU A 31 4.84 -12.34 6.84
C LEU A 31 4.20 -13.63 6.33
N TYR A 32 4.55 -14.05 5.11
CA TYR A 32 4.07 -15.29 4.51
C TYR A 32 4.47 -16.52 5.33
N PHE A 33 5.76 -16.59 5.73
CA PHE A 33 6.25 -17.65 6.60
C PHE A 33 5.46 -17.75 7.91
N LEU A 34 5.21 -16.60 8.57
CA LEU A 34 4.45 -16.55 9.82
C LEU A 34 2.98 -16.92 9.64
N GLN A 35 2.34 -16.49 8.55
CA GLN A 35 0.93 -16.79 8.28
C GLN A 35 0.67 -18.26 7.93
N ASN A 36 1.67 -18.95 7.40
CA ASN A 36 1.57 -20.37 7.09
C ASN A 36 1.88 -21.29 8.28
N ASP A 37 2.29 -20.75 9.43
CA ASP A 37 2.49 -21.53 10.64
C ASP A 37 1.17 -21.75 11.36
N ILE A 38 0.82 -23.02 11.62
CA ILE A 38 -0.43 -23.44 12.27
C ILE A 38 -0.58 -22.82 13.67
N GLN A 39 0.53 -22.53 14.34
CA GLN A 39 0.53 -21.94 15.70
C GLN A 39 0.30 -20.43 15.68
N VAL A 40 0.38 -19.76 14.53
CA VAL A 40 0.24 -18.31 14.41
C VAL A 40 -1.19 -17.96 13.99
N SER A 41 -1.92 -17.30 14.90
CA SER A 41 -3.27 -16.82 14.62
C SER A 41 -3.27 -15.50 13.82
N SER A 42 -2.29 -14.64 14.02
CA SER A 42 -2.10 -13.45 13.20
C SER A 42 -0.66 -12.92 13.27
N ALA A 43 -0.18 -12.33 12.19
CA ALA A 43 1.12 -11.69 12.14
C ALA A 43 1.06 -10.34 11.42
N LYS A 44 1.88 -9.39 11.85
CA LYS A 44 2.11 -8.10 11.18
C LYS A 44 3.59 -7.79 11.18
N VAL A 45 4.15 -7.50 10.01
CA VAL A 45 5.56 -7.14 9.85
C VAL A 45 5.66 -5.69 9.40
N TYR A 46 6.52 -4.92 10.07
CA TYR A 46 6.75 -3.50 9.84
C TYR A 46 8.15 -3.31 9.24
N GLU A 47 8.25 -3.15 7.93
CA GLU A 47 9.51 -3.03 7.18
C GLU A 47 10.35 -1.82 7.62
N ARG A 48 9.71 -0.70 7.98
CA ARG A 48 10.41 0.53 8.37
C ARG A 48 11.14 0.42 9.71
N THR A 49 10.58 -0.34 10.64
CA THR A 49 11.15 -0.52 11.99
C THR A 49 11.84 -1.86 12.15
N GLY A 50 11.70 -2.78 11.18
CA GLY A 50 12.20 -4.15 11.30
C GLY A 50 11.52 -4.97 12.40
N ASP A 51 10.31 -4.55 12.82
CA ASP A 51 9.58 -5.23 13.88
C ASP A 51 8.53 -6.18 13.30
N ALA A 52 8.31 -7.31 13.94
CA ALA A 52 7.17 -8.17 13.69
C ALA A 52 6.36 -8.39 14.97
N VAL A 53 5.04 -8.30 14.86
CA VAL A 53 4.10 -8.61 15.92
C VAL A 53 3.41 -9.91 15.54
N ILE A 54 3.52 -10.90 16.41
CA ILE A 54 3.05 -12.27 16.19
C ILE A 54 2.08 -12.62 17.31
N CYS A 55 0.86 -12.99 16.97
CA CYS A 55 -0.11 -13.59 17.87
C CYS A 55 -0.09 -15.11 17.62
N TYR A 56 0.05 -15.90 18.67
CA TYR A 56 0.20 -17.35 18.57
C TYR A 56 -0.54 -18.09 19.68
N ASP A 57 -1.01 -19.29 19.38
CA ASP A 57 -1.79 -20.15 20.29
C ASP A 57 -1.04 -21.46 20.60
N GLY A 58 0.27 -21.51 20.40
CA GLY A 58 1.09 -22.70 20.58
C GLY A 58 2.27 -22.53 21.53
N SER A 59 3.26 -23.41 21.37
CA SER A 59 4.47 -23.39 22.19
C SER A 59 5.38 -22.22 21.82
N ARG A 60 5.64 -21.34 22.80
CA ARG A 60 6.61 -20.25 22.66
C ARG A 60 8.00 -20.72 22.20
N ALA A 61 8.45 -21.84 22.74
CA ALA A 61 9.77 -22.37 22.45
C ALA A 61 9.91 -22.81 21.00
N GLU A 62 8.90 -23.49 20.47
CA GLU A 62 8.85 -23.92 19.06
C GLU A 62 8.81 -22.73 18.10
N LEU A 63 8.01 -21.71 18.41
CA LEU A 63 7.95 -20.49 17.59
C LEU A 63 9.31 -19.79 17.51
N ILE A 64 9.99 -19.67 18.66
CA ILE A 64 11.33 -19.06 18.72
C ILE A 64 12.35 -19.91 17.95
N ASP A 65 12.27 -21.22 18.03
CA ASP A 65 13.18 -22.11 17.30
C ASP A 65 12.98 -22.02 15.80
N LYS A 66 11.73 -22.03 15.33
CA LYS A 66 11.38 -21.78 13.92
C LYS A 66 11.90 -20.44 13.42
N LEU A 67 11.73 -19.36 14.20
CA LEU A 67 12.23 -18.04 13.84
C LEU A 67 13.77 -17.98 13.78
N ARG A 68 14.49 -18.71 14.64
CA ARG A 68 15.95 -18.80 14.60
C ARG A 68 16.46 -19.48 13.33
N HIS A 69 15.79 -20.55 12.91
CA HIS A 69 16.16 -21.31 11.70
C HIS A 69 15.62 -20.69 10.40
N PHE A 70 14.75 -19.66 10.48
CA PHE A 70 14.22 -18.98 9.31
C PHE A 70 15.33 -18.26 8.53
N HIS A 71 15.37 -18.51 7.19
CA HIS A 71 16.15 -17.75 6.21
C HIS A 71 15.23 -17.32 5.08
N TYR A 72 15.46 -16.13 4.55
CA TYR A 72 14.62 -15.58 3.47
C TYR A 72 14.70 -16.37 2.17
N GLU A 73 15.83 -17.05 1.94
CA GLU A 73 16.12 -17.83 0.74
C GLU A 73 15.43 -19.20 0.75
N ASP A 74 15.05 -19.70 1.92
CA ASP A 74 14.45 -21.03 2.09
C ASP A 74 12.92 -21.01 1.86
N VAL A 75 12.31 -19.84 1.70
CA VAL A 75 10.86 -19.70 1.59
C VAL A 75 10.51 -19.26 0.17
N GLU A 76 9.94 -20.16 -0.60
CA GLU A 76 9.35 -19.84 -1.90
C GLU A 76 8.00 -19.15 -1.69
N VAL A 77 7.96 -17.85 -1.91
CA VAL A 77 6.73 -17.05 -1.86
C VAL A 77 6.16 -16.95 -3.27
N PRO A 78 4.87 -17.24 -3.49
CA PRO A 78 4.25 -17.01 -4.78
C PRO A 78 4.45 -15.56 -5.25
N ASN A 79 4.95 -15.36 -6.48
CA ASN A 79 5.28 -14.03 -7.01
C ASN A 79 4.11 -13.05 -6.92
N GLY A 80 2.88 -13.51 -7.12
CA GLY A 80 1.69 -12.68 -7.00
C GLY A 80 1.43 -12.12 -5.60
N LEU A 81 1.95 -12.74 -4.54
CA LEU A 81 1.81 -12.25 -3.16
C LEU A 81 2.80 -11.11 -2.85
N ILE A 82 4.00 -11.14 -3.42
CA ILE A 82 5.00 -10.09 -3.26
C ILE A 82 4.62 -8.87 -4.11
N GLU A 83 4.29 -9.09 -5.39
CA GLU A 83 3.93 -8.03 -6.32
C GLU A 83 2.68 -7.24 -5.89
N ASN A 84 1.70 -7.93 -5.30
CA ASN A 84 0.43 -7.34 -4.85
C ASN A 84 0.39 -7.07 -3.33
N SER A 85 1.53 -7.00 -2.65
CA SER A 85 1.55 -6.74 -1.20
C SER A 85 1.07 -5.34 -0.81
N GLY A 86 1.04 -4.42 -1.76
CA GLY A 86 0.66 -3.02 -1.57
C GLY A 86 1.66 -2.21 -0.72
N ARG A 87 2.72 -2.83 -0.16
CA ARG A 87 3.71 -2.14 0.69
C ARG A 87 4.52 -1.14 -0.11
N GLU A 88 5.04 -1.56 -1.26
CA GLU A 88 5.82 -0.71 -2.14
C GLU A 88 4.98 0.43 -2.68
N LEU A 89 3.72 0.15 -3.06
CA LEU A 89 2.74 1.15 -3.44
C LEU A 89 2.56 2.18 -2.32
N ASN A 90 2.25 1.75 -1.09
CA ASN A 90 2.06 2.63 0.05
C ASN A 90 3.31 3.48 0.34
N ALA A 91 4.51 2.88 0.32
CA ALA A 91 5.77 3.58 0.55
C ALA A 91 6.01 4.68 -0.50
N SER A 92 5.79 4.38 -1.79
CA SER A 92 5.98 5.34 -2.88
C SER A 92 5.02 6.53 -2.79
N TYR A 93 3.75 6.30 -2.43
CA TYR A 93 2.77 7.38 -2.27
C TYR A 93 3.01 8.20 -1.01
N GLN A 94 3.44 7.59 0.10
CA GLN A 94 3.86 8.33 1.29
C GLN A 94 5.03 9.25 0.99
N GLU A 95 6.04 8.78 0.26
CA GLU A 95 7.19 9.60 -0.15
C GLU A 95 6.76 10.78 -1.05
N LYS A 96 5.90 10.54 -2.04
CA LYS A 96 5.34 11.59 -2.90
C LYS A 96 4.55 12.64 -2.09
N LEU A 97 3.75 12.19 -1.11
CA LEU A 97 2.96 13.07 -0.26
C LEU A 97 3.87 13.93 0.64
N ILE A 98 4.82 13.30 1.34
CA ILE A 98 5.81 14.00 2.16
C ILE A 98 6.61 14.98 1.31
N GLY A 99 7.07 14.56 0.14
CA GLY A 99 7.80 15.42 -0.79
C GLY A 99 7.01 16.65 -1.24
N ARG A 100 5.69 16.52 -1.49
CA ARG A 100 4.82 17.68 -1.81
C ARG A 100 4.69 18.64 -0.63
N VAL A 101 4.48 18.11 0.58
CA VAL A 101 4.37 18.91 1.80
C VAL A 101 5.69 19.65 2.09
N VAL A 102 6.81 18.92 2.10
CA VAL A 102 8.14 19.51 2.34
C VAL A 102 8.45 20.59 1.31
N ARG A 103 8.22 20.34 0.02
CA ARG A 103 8.46 21.33 -1.05
C ARG A 103 7.62 22.59 -0.85
N ARG A 104 6.35 22.44 -0.38
CA ARG A 104 5.50 23.60 -0.10
C ARG A 104 6.07 24.46 1.03
N TYR A 105 6.42 23.86 2.16
CA TYR A 105 6.97 24.59 3.30
C TYR A 105 8.37 25.15 3.00
N ALA A 106 9.22 24.39 2.33
CA ALA A 106 10.52 24.86 1.87
C ALA A 106 10.38 26.08 0.94
N SER A 107 9.44 26.05 -0.01
CA SER A 107 9.20 27.20 -0.89
C SER A 107 8.72 28.45 -0.13
N LYS A 108 7.95 28.27 0.97
CA LYS A 108 7.53 29.39 1.82
C LYS A 108 8.69 30.02 2.60
N ILE A 109 9.68 29.23 2.99
CA ILE A 109 10.83 29.68 3.79
C ILE A 109 11.93 30.27 2.91
N PHE A 110 12.26 29.61 1.80
CA PHE A 110 13.44 29.95 1.01
C PHE A 110 13.15 30.87 -0.18
N LEU A 111 11.90 30.93 -0.69
CA LEU A 111 11.58 31.77 -1.84
C LEU A 111 10.95 33.11 -1.42
N PRO A 112 11.47 34.25 -1.92
CA PRO A 112 10.83 35.55 -1.77
C PRO A 112 9.41 35.55 -2.36
N TYR A 113 8.53 36.34 -1.76
CA TYR A 113 7.11 36.44 -2.15
C TYR A 113 6.89 36.68 -3.65
N PRO A 114 7.58 37.62 -4.33
CA PRO A 114 7.31 37.90 -5.75
C PRO A 114 7.60 36.69 -6.65
N ILE A 115 8.65 35.93 -6.36
CA ILE A 115 9.01 34.74 -7.14
C ILE A 115 7.96 33.65 -6.93
N ARG A 116 7.48 33.49 -5.69
CA ARG A 116 6.45 32.54 -5.32
C ARG A 116 5.10 32.89 -5.97
N ALA A 117 4.74 34.19 -5.98
CA ALA A 117 3.54 34.69 -6.62
C ALA A 117 3.55 34.42 -8.14
N CYS A 118 4.65 34.76 -8.81
CA CYS A 118 4.83 34.47 -10.24
C CYS A 118 4.69 32.97 -10.54
N TRP A 119 5.37 32.14 -9.76
CA TRP A 119 5.30 30.68 -9.94
C TRP A 119 3.89 30.11 -9.72
N THR A 120 3.16 30.64 -8.74
CA THR A 120 1.78 30.27 -8.44
C THR A 120 0.86 30.66 -9.61
N THR A 121 1.02 31.87 -10.15
CA THR A 121 0.23 32.35 -11.31
C THR A 121 0.49 31.50 -12.56
N VAL A 122 1.74 31.14 -12.82
CA VAL A 122 2.07 30.25 -13.96
C VAL A 122 1.43 28.86 -13.77
N LYS A 123 1.49 28.32 -12.57
CA LYS A 123 0.84 27.01 -12.29
C LYS A 123 -0.68 27.04 -12.38
N SER A 124 -1.31 28.17 -12.03
CA SER A 124 -2.77 28.30 -12.08
C SER A 124 -3.33 28.16 -13.48
N PHE A 125 -2.53 28.52 -14.51
CA PHE A 125 -2.95 28.39 -15.90
C PHE A 125 -3.40 26.98 -16.27
N ARG A 126 -2.74 25.95 -15.78
CA ARG A 126 -3.13 24.55 -16.01
C ARG A 126 -4.54 24.23 -15.50
N TYR A 127 -4.88 24.72 -14.30
CA TYR A 127 -6.19 24.48 -13.67
C TYR A 127 -7.28 25.31 -14.37
N ILE A 128 -7.01 26.56 -14.67
CA ILE A 128 -7.92 27.43 -15.40
C ILE A 128 -8.22 26.87 -16.77
N TRP A 129 -7.20 26.41 -17.51
CA TRP A 129 -7.38 25.79 -18.82
C TRP A 129 -8.21 24.51 -18.77
N LYS A 130 -8.01 23.67 -17.75
CA LYS A 130 -8.80 22.45 -17.52
C LYS A 130 -10.28 22.80 -17.30
N GLY A 131 -10.56 23.82 -16.48
CA GLY A 131 -11.92 24.29 -16.25
C GLY A 131 -12.60 24.86 -17.48
N ILE A 132 -11.89 25.70 -18.26
CA ILE A 132 -12.41 26.26 -19.53
C ILE A 132 -12.72 25.13 -20.52
N LYS A 133 -11.85 24.13 -20.65
CA LYS A 133 -12.08 22.99 -21.54
C LYS A 133 -13.31 22.19 -21.13
N THR A 134 -13.53 21.97 -19.84
CA THR A 134 -14.71 21.28 -19.32
C THR A 134 -15.99 22.07 -19.58
N LEU A 135 -15.95 23.39 -19.39
CA LEU A 135 -17.07 24.28 -19.66
C LEU A 135 -17.38 24.35 -21.16
N ALA A 136 -16.35 24.39 -22.03
CA ALA A 136 -16.52 24.35 -23.48
C ALA A 136 -17.17 23.04 -23.95
N ALA A 137 -16.95 21.94 -23.25
CA ALA A 137 -17.63 20.66 -23.47
C ALA A 137 -19.08 20.64 -22.92
N ARG A 138 -19.62 21.80 -22.48
CA ARG A 138 -20.97 21.97 -21.87
C ARG A 138 -21.18 21.08 -20.63
N LYS A 139 -20.11 20.78 -19.90
CA LYS A 139 -20.17 20.05 -18.64
C LYS A 139 -19.83 20.97 -17.47
N ILE A 140 -20.66 20.93 -16.44
CA ILE A 140 -20.40 21.62 -15.18
C ILE A 140 -19.94 20.58 -14.18
N GLU A 141 -18.63 20.45 -14.07
CA GLU A 141 -17.96 19.47 -13.22
C GLU A 141 -16.99 20.21 -12.27
N VAL A 142 -16.42 19.47 -11.30
CA VAL A 142 -15.46 19.99 -10.32
C VAL A 142 -14.35 20.86 -10.89
N PRO A 143 -13.73 20.54 -12.08
CA PRO A 143 -12.70 21.40 -12.66
C PRO A 143 -13.14 22.83 -12.98
N VAL A 144 -14.44 23.06 -13.23
CA VAL A 144 -14.98 24.42 -13.47
C VAL A 144 -14.99 25.21 -12.15
N LEU A 145 -15.41 24.57 -11.06
CA LEU A 145 -15.41 25.19 -9.73
C LEU A 145 -13.98 25.52 -9.29
N ASP A 146 -13.05 24.60 -9.48
CA ASP A 146 -11.62 24.79 -9.16
C ASP A 146 -11.02 25.95 -9.95
N ALA A 147 -11.29 26.00 -11.25
CA ALA A 147 -10.82 27.06 -12.12
C ALA A 147 -11.37 28.43 -11.71
N THR A 148 -12.65 28.51 -11.31
CA THR A 148 -13.26 29.77 -10.86
C THR A 148 -12.68 30.22 -9.53
N ALA A 149 -12.51 29.30 -8.55
CA ALA A 149 -11.92 29.62 -7.26
C ALA A 149 -10.48 30.12 -7.38
N ILE A 150 -9.65 29.41 -8.16
CA ILE A 150 -8.24 29.80 -8.42
C ILE A 150 -8.19 31.10 -9.21
N GLY A 151 -9.01 31.25 -10.26
CA GLY A 151 -9.05 32.43 -11.10
C GLY A 151 -9.43 33.70 -10.35
N VAL A 152 -10.48 33.64 -9.54
CA VAL A 152 -10.90 34.76 -8.67
C VAL A 152 -9.82 35.11 -7.65
N SER A 153 -9.14 34.13 -7.04
CA SER A 153 -8.05 34.38 -6.09
C SER A 153 -6.89 35.10 -6.79
N ILE A 154 -6.50 34.70 -7.99
CA ILE A 154 -5.44 35.36 -8.77
C ILE A 154 -5.85 36.80 -9.16
N LEU A 155 -7.09 37.01 -9.63
CA LEU A 155 -7.58 38.34 -9.99
C LEU A 155 -7.61 39.32 -8.81
N ARG A 156 -7.84 38.81 -7.61
CA ARG A 156 -7.77 39.60 -6.35
C ARG A 156 -6.35 39.82 -5.86
N GLY A 157 -5.34 39.27 -6.53
CA GLY A 157 -3.93 39.34 -6.08
C GLY A 157 -3.61 38.39 -4.92
N ASP A 158 -4.56 37.57 -4.49
CA ASP A 158 -4.37 36.58 -3.40
C ASP A 158 -3.77 35.28 -3.95
N THR A 159 -2.48 35.34 -4.27
CA THR A 159 -1.73 34.19 -4.77
C THR A 159 -1.48 33.13 -3.69
N GLU A 160 -1.59 33.49 -2.38
CA GLU A 160 -1.45 32.50 -1.30
C GLU A 160 -2.65 31.58 -1.22
N THR A 161 -3.87 32.13 -1.31
CA THR A 161 -5.10 31.34 -1.36
C THR A 161 -5.12 30.48 -2.62
N ALA A 162 -4.82 31.04 -3.80
CA ALA A 162 -4.73 30.26 -5.03
C ALA A 162 -3.73 29.09 -4.90
N GLY A 163 -2.56 29.35 -4.32
CA GLY A 163 -1.55 28.32 -4.07
C GLY A 163 -1.99 27.27 -3.06
N SER A 164 -2.80 27.64 -2.08
CA SER A 164 -3.37 26.69 -1.09
C SER A 164 -4.41 25.78 -1.72
N ILE A 165 -5.31 26.34 -2.54
CA ILE A 165 -6.32 25.56 -3.28
C ILE A 165 -5.61 24.57 -4.20
N MET A 166 -4.66 25.02 -5.04
CA MET A 166 -3.92 24.12 -5.93
C MET A 166 -3.13 23.03 -5.19
N PHE A 167 -2.61 23.32 -4.00
CA PHE A 167 -1.94 22.33 -3.17
C PHE A 167 -2.91 21.27 -2.67
N LEU A 168 -4.07 21.68 -2.14
CA LEU A 168 -5.09 20.73 -1.67
C LEU A 168 -5.63 19.86 -2.79
N LEU A 169 -5.90 20.45 -3.95
CA LEU A 169 -6.31 19.69 -5.15
C LEU A 169 -5.24 18.67 -5.55
N GLY A 170 -3.97 19.07 -5.57
CA GLY A 170 -2.89 18.16 -5.89
C GLY A 170 -2.71 17.02 -4.86
N ILE A 171 -3.01 17.26 -3.56
CA ILE A 171 -3.04 16.19 -2.56
C ILE A 171 -4.24 15.27 -2.82
N GLY A 172 -5.41 15.84 -3.11
CA GLY A 172 -6.62 15.08 -3.46
C GLY A 172 -6.41 14.14 -4.64
N GLU A 173 -5.85 14.64 -5.74
CA GLU A 173 -5.51 13.84 -6.93
C GLU A 173 -4.53 12.68 -6.59
N LEU A 174 -3.54 12.94 -5.71
CA LEU A 174 -2.60 11.93 -5.27
C LEU A 174 -3.26 10.83 -4.43
N LEU A 175 -4.15 11.21 -3.52
CA LEU A 175 -4.88 10.26 -2.69
C LEU A 175 -5.90 9.44 -3.49
N GLU A 176 -6.56 10.06 -4.46
CA GLU A 176 -7.47 9.38 -5.38
C GLU A 176 -6.73 8.31 -6.21
N GLU A 177 -5.58 8.68 -6.80
CA GLU A 177 -4.74 7.74 -7.53
C GLU A 177 -4.27 6.58 -6.65
N TRP A 178 -3.82 6.88 -5.43
CA TRP A 178 -3.40 5.87 -4.47
C TRP A 178 -4.55 4.92 -4.09
N THR A 179 -5.73 5.48 -3.76
CA THR A 179 -6.91 4.68 -3.39
C THR A 179 -7.34 3.77 -4.54
N HIS A 180 -7.36 4.30 -5.76
CA HIS A 180 -7.71 3.51 -6.95
C HIS A 180 -6.74 2.34 -7.15
N LYS A 181 -5.43 2.60 -7.14
CA LYS A 181 -4.42 1.54 -7.31
C LYS A 181 -4.49 0.52 -6.18
N LYS A 182 -4.62 0.98 -4.93
CA LYS A 182 -4.74 0.08 -3.80
C LYS A 182 -5.98 -0.81 -3.89
N SER A 183 -7.11 -0.27 -4.31
CA SER A 183 -8.34 -1.06 -4.49
C SER A 183 -8.18 -2.14 -5.56
N VAL A 184 -7.47 -1.83 -6.66
CA VAL A 184 -7.16 -2.81 -7.71
C VAL A 184 -6.23 -3.91 -7.18
N ASP A 185 -5.19 -3.54 -6.44
CA ASP A 185 -4.24 -4.50 -5.84
C ASP A 185 -4.94 -5.39 -4.81
N ASP A 186 -5.77 -4.81 -3.93
CA ASP A 186 -6.53 -5.57 -2.92
C ASP A 186 -7.52 -6.54 -3.59
N LEU A 187 -8.16 -6.13 -4.70
CA LEU A 187 -9.05 -7.00 -5.47
C LEU A 187 -8.26 -8.14 -6.13
N ALA A 188 -7.15 -7.82 -6.80
CA ALA A 188 -6.27 -8.82 -7.42
C ALA A 188 -5.78 -9.84 -6.40
N ARG A 189 -5.38 -9.37 -5.21
CA ARG A 189 -4.96 -10.24 -4.10
C ARG A 189 -6.10 -11.16 -3.62
N THR A 190 -7.30 -10.62 -3.46
CA THR A 190 -8.46 -11.41 -3.03
C THR A 190 -8.82 -12.48 -4.07
N MET A 191 -8.73 -12.14 -5.34
CA MET A 191 -8.96 -13.09 -6.43
C MET A 191 -7.88 -14.16 -6.51
N SER A 192 -6.61 -13.83 -6.29
CA SER A 192 -5.51 -14.80 -6.30
C SER A 192 -5.53 -15.76 -5.11
N LEU A 193 -6.06 -15.33 -3.96
CA LEU A 193 -6.21 -16.18 -2.78
C LEU A 193 -7.38 -17.16 -2.87
N ASN A 194 -8.35 -16.90 -3.74
CA ASN A 194 -9.53 -17.76 -3.90
C ASN A 194 -9.30 -19.00 -4.80
N VAL A 195 -8.14 -19.16 -5.39
CA VAL A 195 -7.80 -20.31 -6.26
C VAL A 195 -7.21 -21.48 -5.45
N ASP A 196 -7.05 -21.34 -4.14
CA ASP A 196 -6.43 -22.38 -3.30
C ASP A 196 -7.29 -23.60 -3.04
N LYS A 197 -8.58 -23.61 -3.41
CA LYS A 197 -9.48 -24.75 -3.21
C LYS A 197 -10.24 -25.05 -4.47
N VAL A 198 -10.22 -26.30 -4.87
CA VAL A 198 -10.90 -26.82 -6.06
C VAL A 198 -11.77 -27.99 -5.65
N TRP A 199 -12.97 -28.10 -6.24
CA TRP A 199 -13.80 -29.27 -6.07
C TRP A 199 -13.27 -30.40 -6.95
N ILE A 200 -12.94 -31.53 -6.35
CA ILE A 200 -12.61 -32.76 -7.06
C ILE A 200 -13.71 -33.78 -6.87
N LYS A 201 -13.99 -34.55 -7.92
CA LYS A 201 -14.93 -35.67 -7.87
C LYS A 201 -14.15 -36.94 -7.58
N GLU A 202 -14.40 -37.51 -6.40
CA GLU A 202 -13.80 -38.81 -6.04
C GLU A 202 -14.44 -39.96 -6.84
N ALA A 203 -13.75 -41.10 -6.88
CA ALA A 203 -14.23 -42.32 -7.51
C ALA A 203 -15.58 -42.82 -6.92
N SER A 204 -15.93 -42.41 -5.72
CA SER A 204 -17.21 -42.61 -5.05
C SER A 204 -18.36 -41.76 -5.61
N GLY A 205 -18.06 -40.77 -6.49
CA GLY A 205 -19.02 -39.82 -7.03
C GLY A 205 -19.30 -38.63 -6.11
N GLN A 206 -18.64 -38.53 -4.95
CA GLN A 206 -18.73 -37.38 -4.04
C GLN A 206 -17.80 -36.25 -4.45
N GLU A 207 -18.30 -35.03 -4.32
CA GLU A 207 -17.49 -33.82 -4.56
C GLU A 207 -16.84 -33.39 -3.25
N VAL A 208 -15.53 -33.30 -3.24
CA VAL A 208 -14.72 -32.93 -2.07
C VAL A 208 -13.92 -31.67 -2.39
N LEU A 209 -14.01 -30.67 -1.52
CA LEU A 209 -13.23 -29.43 -1.64
C LEU A 209 -11.79 -29.68 -1.13
N VAL A 210 -10.83 -29.67 -2.02
CA VAL A 210 -9.42 -29.90 -1.69
C VAL A 210 -8.58 -28.67 -2.03
N SER A 211 -7.41 -28.55 -1.38
CA SER A 211 -6.43 -27.54 -1.76
C SER A 211 -5.88 -27.84 -3.16
N ALA A 212 -5.72 -26.81 -3.98
CA ALA A 212 -5.16 -26.92 -5.33
C ALA A 212 -3.80 -27.64 -5.35
N SER A 213 -3.02 -27.53 -4.26
CA SER A 213 -1.73 -28.22 -4.08
C SER A 213 -1.85 -29.75 -3.91
N ARG A 214 -3.06 -30.29 -3.69
CA ARG A 214 -3.31 -31.74 -3.55
C ARG A 214 -3.83 -32.41 -4.80
N ILE A 215 -4.07 -31.66 -5.87
CA ILE A 215 -4.55 -32.17 -7.15
C ILE A 215 -3.45 -33.03 -7.77
N ARG A 216 -3.83 -34.23 -8.25
CA ARG A 216 -2.95 -35.16 -8.97
C ARG A 216 -3.31 -35.22 -10.45
N GLU A 217 -2.37 -35.66 -11.27
CA GLU A 217 -2.65 -36.00 -12.66
C GLU A 217 -3.77 -37.08 -12.70
N ASN A 218 -4.86 -36.78 -13.41
CA ASN A 218 -6.12 -37.54 -13.55
C ASN A 218 -7.22 -37.26 -12.55
N ASP A 219 -7.11 -36.31 -11.63
CA ASP A 219 -8.25 -35.90 -10.82
C ASP A 219 -9.28 -35.13 -11.67
N GLN A 220 -10.55 -35.48 -11.53
CA GLN A 220 -11.63 -34.76 -12.20
C GLN A 220 -12.01 -33.52 -11.40
N ILE A 221 -11.77 -32.34 -12.00
CA ILE A 221 -12.10 -31.06 -11.41
C ILE A 221 -13.53 -30.68 -11.79
N VAL A 222 -14.32 -30.27 -10.82
CA VAL A 222 -15.66 -29.71 -11.01
C VAL A 222 -15.53 -28.19 -11.01
N VAL A 223 -15.94 -27.53 -12.10
CA VAL A 223 -15.91 -26.07 -12.30
C VAL A 223 -17.31 -25.53 -12.20
#